data_cb0c503ff174bd3205fa080f78db139f
#
_entry.id   cb0c503ff174bd3205fa080f78db139f
#
_cell.length_a   1.000
_cell.length_b   1.000
_cell.length_c   1.000
_cell.angle_alpha   90.00
_cell.angle_beta   90.00
_cell.angle_gamma   90.00
#
_symmetry.space_group_name_H-M   'P 1'
#
loop_
_entity.id
_entity.type
_entity.pdbx_description
1 polymer ?
#
loop_
_entity_poly.entity_id
_entity_poly.type
_entity_poly.pdbx_seq_one_letter_code
_entity_poly.pdbx_strand_id
1 'polypeptide(L)'
;MDLLPKIVFAGLLMLSVSSLTQSAQAQVTINVNPPSWGPAAPAGTQYYYVPEYGGYYDLRNQQYIVQRDGRWARVRSLNGYNPSSFHPVVLDYRGTQPWSLIGRHRQLYPASLPPGQVKRLERGKGLPPGQAKKLDGGHPGNRNGKGRGKN
;
A
#
# COMPACT_ATOMS: atom_id res chain seq x y z
N MET A 1 43.02 -70.84 34.42
CA MET A 1 43.57 -69.51 34.72
C MET A 1 43.17 -68.58 33.60
N ASP A 2 42.01 -68.02 33.74
CA ASP A 2 41.35 -67.36 32.63
C ASP A 2 41.07 -65.90 33.02
N LEU A 3 41.77 -65.02 32.33
CA LEU A 3 41.61 -63.57 32.46
C LEU A 3 40.71 -63.07 31.33
N LEU A 4 39.44 -62.87 31.65
CA LEU A 4 38.49 -62.18 30.77
C LEU A 4 38.67 -60.66 30.91
N PRO A 5 38.91 -59.90 29.82
CA PRO A 5 38.89 -58.44 29.88
C PRO A 5 37.44 -57.93 29.80
N LYS A 6 37.08 -57.10 30.78
CA LYS A 6 35.82 -56.36 30.82
C LYS A 6 35.85 -55.26 29.78
N ILE A 7 35.04 -55.43 28.76
CA ILE A 7 34.81 -54.35 27.78
C ILE A 7 33.86 -53.34 28.41
N VAL A 8 34.37 -52.18 28.70
CA VAL A 8 33.57 -51.02 29.12
C VAL A 8 33.04 -50.36 27.86
N PHE A 9 31.76 -50.49 27.63
CA PHE A 9 31.04 -49.76 26.58
C PHE A 9 30.83 -48.31 27.07
N ALA A 10 31.69 -47.39 26.67
CA ALA A 10 31.48 -45.96 26.85
C ALA A 10 30.57 -45.47 25.75
N GLY A 11 29.24 -45.37 26.04
CA GLY A 11 28.27 -44.75 25.18
C GLY A 11 28.51 -43.23 25.06
N LEU A 12 29.05 -42.82 23.93
CA LEU A 12 29.22 -41.39 23.61
C LEU A 12 27.85 -40.82 23.18
N LEU A 13 27.17 -40.16 24.12
CA LEU A 13 25.94 -39.45 23.88
C LEU A 13 26.26 -38.15 23.16
N MET A 14 26.13 -38.13 21.80
CA MET A 14 26.25 -36.93 21.00
C MET A 14 24.97 -36.09 21.21
N LEU A 15 25.03 -35.10 22.07
CA LEU A 15 24.02 -34.03 22.11
C LEU A 15 24.22 -33.11 20.88
N SER A 16 23.45 -33.35 19.83
CA SER A 16 23.32 -32.40 18.72
C SER A 16 22.51 -31.20 19.19
N VAL A 17 23.17 -30.12 19.57
CA VAL A 17 22.55 -28.82 19.82
C VAL A 17 22.23 -28.23 18.46
N SER A 18 20.99 -28.41 18.01
CA SER A 18 20.44 -27.68 16.85
C SER A 18 20.29 -26.22 17.22
N SER A 19 21.25 -25.40 16.84
CA SER A 19 21.15 -23.95 16.94
C SER A 19 20.07 -23.47 15.98
N LEU A 20 18.85 -23.22 16.50
CA LEU A 20 17.82 -22.49 15.80
C LEU A 20 18.29 -21.05 15.64
N THR A 21 18.92 -20.74 14.52
CA THR A 21 19.17 -19.37 14.10
C THR A 21 17.82 -18.72 13.79
N GLN A 22 17.20 -18.11 14.80
CA GLN A 22 16.11 -17.19 14.59
C GLN A 22 16.68 -15.99 13.84
N SER A 23 16.35 -15.92 12.55
CA SER A 23 16.57 -14.70 11.78
C SER A 23 15.69 -13.61 12.38
N ALA A 24 16.27 -12.79 13.23
CA ALA A 24 15.63 -11.55 13.68
C ALA A 24 15.46 -10.67 12.45
N GLN A 25 14.26 -10.68 11.88
CA GLN A 25 13.87 -9.69 10.89
C GLN A 25 13.79 -8.36 11.63
N ALA A 26 14.83 -7.57 11.51
CA ALA A 26 14.81 -6.19 11.95
C ALA A 26 13.70 -5.48 11.17
N GLN A 27 12.55 -5.25 11.80
CA GLN A 27 11.53 -4.35 11.29
C GLN A 27 12.13 -2.95 11.32
N VAL A 28 12.62 -2.49 10.18
CA VAL A 28 13.01 -1.10 10.01
C VAL A 28 11.73 -0.27 10.07
N THR A 29 11.40 0.19 11.25
CA THR A 29 10.32 1.18 11.44
C THR A 29 10.81 2.49 10.86
N ILE A 30 10.43 2.79 9.62
CA ILE A 30 10.73 4.07 8.99
C ILE A 30 9.80 5.08 9.63
N ASN A 31 10.35 5.89 10.53
CA ASN A 31 9.65 7.02 11.10
C ASN A 31 9.59 8.11 10.01
N VAL A 32 8.46 8.20 9.30
CA VAL A 32 8.22 9.25 8.32
C VAL A 32 7.58 10.44 9.04
N ASN A 33 8.08 11.64 8.76
CA ASN A 33 7.49 12.87 9.25
C ASN A 33 6.50 13.39 8.19
N PRO A 34 5.18 13.24 8.40
CA PRO A 34 4.20 13.69 7.42
C PRO A 34 4.31 15.21 7.22
N PRO A 35 4.08 15.71 6.01
CA PRO A 35 4.02 17.16 5.77
C PRO A 35 2.84 17.76 6.52
N SER A 36 2.95 19.03 6.90
CA SER A 36 1.92 19.75 7.66
C SER A 36 0.55 19.83 6.96
N TRP A 37 0.55 19.67 5.64
CA TRP A 37 -0.67 19.67 4.83
C TRP A 37 -1.28 18.27 4.64
N GLY A 38 -0.61 17.22 5.08
CA GLY A 38 -1.07 15.82 4.94
C GLY A 38 -1.66 15.27 6.23
N PRO A 39 -2.47 14.20 6.15
CA PRO A 39 -3.00 13.51 7.31
C PRO A 39 -1.88 12.79 8.07
N ALA A 40 -2.17 12.39 9.31
CA ALA A 40 -1.28 11.50 10.05
C ALA A 40 -1.07 10.20 9.27
N ALA A 41 0.19 9.80 9.12
CA ALA A 41 0.57 8.58 8.42
C ALA A 41 0.77 7.44 9.43
N PRO A 42 0.05 6.31 9.31
CA PRO A 42 0.34 5.11 10.06
C PRO A 42 1.80 4.66 9.87
N ALA A 43 2.36 3.98 10.86
CA ALA A 43 3.72 3.45 10.77
C ALA A 43 3.90 2.59 9.51
N GLY A 44 4.99 2.83 8.77
CA GLY A 44 5.30 2.12 7.53
C GLY A 44 4.62 2.67 6.27
N THR A 45 3.80 3.73 6.36
CA THR A 45 3.29 4.45 5.18
C THR A 45 4.45 5.06 4.41
N GLN A 46 4.47 4.85 3.10
CA GLN A 46 5.52 5.38 2.23
C GLN A 46 5.02 6.49 1.32
N TYR A 47 3.76 6.45 0.93
CA TYR A 47 3.22 7.36 -0.07
C TYR A 47 1.83 7.87 0.29
N TYR A 48 1.57 9.10 -0.12
CA TYR A 48 0.24 9.62 -0.32
C TYR A 48 -0.09 9.65 -1.81
N TYR A 49 -1.32 9.35 -2.16
CA TYR A 49 -1.89 9.73 -3.45
C TYR A 49 -2.55 11.09 -3.31
N VAL A 50 -2.29 12.00 -4.24
CA VAL A 50 -2.85 13.37 -4.23
C VAL A 50 -3.67 13.56 -5.50
N PRO A 51 -5.01 13.50 -5.39
CA PRO A 51 -5.90 13.55 -6.53
C PRO A 51 -5.79 14.84 -7.36
N GLU A 52 -5.55 15.96 -6.72
CA GLU A 52 -5.56 17.30 -7.32
C GLU A 52 -4.56 17.44 -8.48
N TYR A 53 -3.41 16.77 -8.38
CA TYR A 53 -2.46 16.73 -9.49
C TYR A 53 -2.28 15.32 -10.08
N GLY A 54 -3.07 14.35 -9.60
CA GLY A 54 -3.09 12.99 -10.11
C GLY A 54 -1.77 12.25 -9.97
N GLY A 55 -1.05 12.48 -8.87
CA GLY A 55 0.26 11.92 -8.59
C GLY A 55 0.45 11.54 -7.13
N TYR A 56 1.69 11.47 -6.68
CA TYR A 56 2.01 10.94 -5.35
C TYR A 56 2.96 11.86 -4.59
N TYR A 57 2.95 11.72 -3.26
CA TYR A 57 3.96 12.29 -2.39
C TYR A 57 4.71 11.18 -1.67
N ASP A 58 6.02 11.17 -1.81
CA ASP A 58 6.94 10.24 -1.14
C ASP A 58 7.29 10.80 0.23
N LEU A 59 6.77 10.18 1.28
CA LEU A 59 6.97 10.61 2.67
C LEU A 59 8.41 10.44 3.14
N ARG A 60 9.12 9.44 2.63
CA ARG A 60 10.49 9.17 3.01
C ARG A 60 11.45 10.20 2.43
N ASN A 61 11.28 10.49 1.14
CA ASN A 61 12.17 11.39 0.41
C ASN A 61 11.65 12.84 0.39
N GLN A 62 10.44 13.08 0.90
CA GLN A 62 9.77 14.38 0.91
C GLN A 62 9.69 15.00 -0.50
N GLN A 63 9.30 14.18 -1.47
CA GLN A 63 9.24 14.56 -2.87
C GLN A 63 7.88 14.25 -3.48
N TYR A 64 7.45 15.14 -4.35
CA TYR A 64 6.29 14.90 -5.20
C TYR A 64 6.68 14.00 -6.37
N ILE A 65 5.80 13.09 -6.75
CA ILE A 65 5.95 12.21 -7.91
C ILE A 65 4.85 12.58 -8.88
N VAL A 66 5.24 13.16 -10.02
CA VAL A 66 4.33 13.73 -11.02
C VAL A 66 4.58 13.10 -12.38
N GLN A 67 3.55 13.07 -13.20
CA GLN A 67 3.67 12.67 -14.59
C GLN A 67 3.92 13.93 -15.45
N ARG A 68 5.04 13.95 -16.16
CA ARG A 68 5.41 14.98 -17.13
C ARG A 68 5.79 14.31 -18.45
N ASP A 69 5.21 14.74 -19.54
CA ASP A 69 5.51 14.20 -20.88
C ASP A 69 5.44 12.66 -20.95
N GLY A 70 4.45 12.09 -20.29
CA GLY A 70 4.23 10.64 -20.20
C GLY A 70 5.20 9.88 -19.27
N ARG A 71 6.13 10.57 -18.62
CA ARG A 71 7.12 9.98 -17.71
C ARG A 71 6.88 10.40 -16.27
N TRP A 72 7.18 9.53 -15.34
CA TRP A 72 7.12 9.84 -13.91
C TRP A 72 8.44 10.47 -13.44
N ALA A 73 8.32 11.63 -12.80
CA ALA A 73 9.46 12.39 -12.28
C ALA A 73 9.25 12.70 -10.79
N ARG A 74 10.35 12.75 -10.04
CA ARG A 74 10.38 13.20 -8.65
C ARG A 74 10.80 14.66 -8.60
N VAL A 75 10.02 15.50 -7.91
CA VAL A 75 10.29 16.93 -7.79
C VAL A 75 10.10 17.38 -6.34
N ARG A 76 10.84 18.40 -5.93
CA ARG A 76 10.77 18.93 -4.56
C ARG A 76 9.59 19.89 -4.36
N SER A 77 9.12 20.51 -5.42
CA SER A 77 8.03 21.48 -5.40
C SER A 77 7.13 21.34 -6.62
N LEU A 78 5.88 21.74 -6.46
CA LEU A 78 4.89 21.79 -7.53
C LEU A 78 4.56 23.25 -7.85
N ASN A 79 4.89 23.68 -9.05
CA ASN A 79 4.51 25.01 -9.52
C ASN A 79 3.01 25.04 -9.84
N GLY A 80 2.31 26.07 -9.40
CA GLY A 80 0.89 26.27 -9.68
C GLY A 80 -0.06 25.49 -8.76
N TYR A 81 0.45 24.78 -7.75
CA TYR A 81 -0.37 24.09 -6.76
C TYR A 81 -0.12 24.64 -5.36
N ASN A 82 -1.19 24.81 -4.59
CA ASN A 82 -1.11 25.13 -3.17
C ASN A 82 -1.29 23.83 -2.35
N PRO A 83 -0.26 23.35 -1.64
CA PRO A 83 -0.37 22.12 -0.86
C PRO A 83 -1.47 22.15 0.21
N SER A 84 -1.85 23.31 0.71
CA SER A 84 -2.93 23.44 1.71
C SER A 84 -4.32 23.08 1.15
N SER A 85 -4.47 23.02 -0.17
CA SER A 85 -5.72 22.58 -0.82
C SER A 85 -5.71 21.10 -1.20
N PHE A 86 -4.67 20.37 -0.88
CA PHE A 86 -4.59 18.95 -1.18
C PHE A 86 -5.44 18.12 -0.23
N HIS A 87 -6.03 17.05 -0.76
CA HIS A 87 -6.75 16.03 -0.01
C HIS A 87 -6.07 14.67 -0.22
N PRO A 88 -4.89 14.50 0.37
CA PRO A 88 -4.09 13.31 0.13
C PRO A 88 -4.73 12.07 0.75
N VAL A 89 -4.56 10.96 0.07
CA VAL A 89 -5.00 9.64 0.50
C VAL A 89 -3.79 8.82 0.93
N VAL A 90 -3.82 8.31 2.14
CA VAL A 90 -2.80 7.39 2.65
C VAL A 90 -2.84 6.08 1.87
N LEU A 91 -1.72 5.66 1.30
CA LEU A 91 -1.64 4.41 0.55
C LEU A 91 -0.99 3.30 1.38
N ASP A 92 -1.63 2.13 1.37
CA ASP A 92 -1.00 0.88 1.81
C ASP A 92 -0.23 0.24 0.64
N TYR A 93 0.82 0.92 0.21
CA TYR A 93 1.71 0.47 -0.85
C TYR A 93 3.16 0.62 -0.41
N ARG A 94 3.93 -0.45 -0.52
CA ARG A 94 5.32 -0.54 -0.02
C ARG A 94 6.37 -0.75 -1.10
N GLY A 95 6.01 -0.59 -2.35
CA GLY A 95 6.93 -0.71 -3.48
C GLY A 95 7.63 0.61 -3.81
N THR A 96 8.46 0.59 -4.83
CA THR A 96 9.21 1.77 -5.29
C THR A 96 8.48 2.60 -6.36
N GLN A 97 7.43 2.03 -6.97
CA GLN A 97 6.72 2.61 -8.10
C GLN A 97 5.20 2.69 -7.84
N PRO A 98 4.74 3.62 -6.97
CA PRO A 98 3.32 3.72 -6.64
C PRO A 98 2.44 4.03 -7.86
N TRP A 99 3.01 4.61 -8.89
CA TRP A 99 2.32 4.93 -10.15
C TRP A 99 1.92 3.71 -10.99
N SER A 100 2.44 2.52 -10.70
CA SER A 100 1.97 1.29 -11.35
C SER A 100 0.48 1.05 -11.15
N LEU A 101 -0.09 1.62 -10.08
CA LEU A 101 -1.51 1.53 -9.73
C LEU A 101 -2.29 2.83 -10.02
N ILE A 102 -1.73 3.74 -10.83
CA ILE A 102 -2.34 5.07 -11.05
C ILE A 102 -3.76 5.00 -11.62
N GLY A 103 -4.01 4.08 -12.54
CA GLY A 103 -5.35 3.88 -13.10
C GLY A 103 -6.37 3.53 -12.02
N ARG A 104 -6.02 2.64 -11.11
CA ARG A 104 -6.85 2.26 -9.97
C ARG A 104 -7.03 3.43 -9.00
N HIS A 105 -5.96 4.15 -8.67
CA HIS A 105 -6.05 5.27 -7.73
C HIS A 105 -6.90 6.41 -8.26
N ARG A 106 -6.81 6.74 -9.56
CA ARG A 106 -7.66 7.75 -10.20
C ARG A 106 -9.15 7.39 -10.18
N GLN A 107 -9.47 6.10 -10.29
CA GLN A 107 -10.86 5.63 -10.21
C GLN A 107 -11.38 5.64 -8.78
N LEU A 108 -10.56 5.21 -7.81
CA LEU A 108 -10.92 5.14 -6.40
C LEU A 108 -11.03 6.54 -5.76
N TYR A 109 -10.15 7.45 -6.16
CA TYR A 109 -9.93 8.76 -5.54
C TYR A 109 -9.89 9.86 -6.61
N PRO A 110 -11.01 10.14 -7.30
CA PRO A 110 -11.05 11.21 -8.28
C PRO A 110 -10.86 12.58 -7.63
N ALA A 111 -10.23 13.53 -8.34
CA ALA A 111 -9.93 14.86 -7.85
C ALA A 111 -11.16 15.68 -7.43
N SER A 112 -12.32 15.33 -7.93
CA SER A 112 -13.61 15.99 -7.67
C SER A 112 -14.53 15.20 -6.72
N LEU A 113 -13.97 14.51 -5.74
CA LEU A 113 -14.80 13.83 -4.73
C LEU A 113 -15.63 14.85 -3.93
N PRO A 114 -16.94 14.59 -3.77
CA PRO A 114 -17.76 15.40 -2.87
C PRO A 114 -17.17 15.42 -1.46
N PRO A 115 -17.21 16.57 -0.75
CA PRO A 115 -16.58 16.74 0.56
C PRO A 115 -16.94 15.65 1.59
N GLY A 116 -18.16 15.12 1.52
CA GLY A 116 -18.62 14.03 2.39
C GLY A 116 -17.94 12.69 2.11
N GLN A 117 -17.51 12.44 0.88
CA GLN A 117 -16.77 11.22 0.51
C GLN A 117 -15.30 11.34 0.90
N VAL A 118 -14.70 12.51 0.75
CA VAL A 118 -13.34 12.79 1.23
C VAL A 118 -13.22 12.51 2.72
N LYS A 119 -14.10 13.11 3.54
CA LYS A 119 -14.18 12.84 4.99
C LYS A 119 -14.33 11.36 5.34
N ARG A 120 -15.05 10.61 4.51
CA ARG A 120 -15.26 9.18 4.71
C ARG A 120 -13.98 8.37 4.44
N LEU A 121 -13.24 8.73 3.41
CA LEU A 121 -11.95 8.11 3.07
C LEU A 121 -10.87 8.42 4.10
N GLU A 122 -10.81 9.67 4.56
CA GLU A 122 -9.92 10.11 5.64
C GLU A 122 -10.13 9.30 6.94
N ARG A 123 -11.36 8.88 7.20
CA ARG A 123 -11.71 8.03 8.35
C ARG A 123 -11.50 6.53 8.10
N GLY A 124 -10.85 6.15 7.02
CA GLY A 124 -10.63 4.73 6.66
C GLY A 124 -11.89 3.94 6.31
N LYS A 125 -13.02 4.62 6.05
CA LYS A 125 -14.32 3.96 5.81
C LYS A 125 -14.57 3.58 4.36
N GLY A 126 -13.58 3.56 3.49
CA GLY A 126 -13.70 3.15 2.10
C GLY A 126 -14.78 3.91 1.30
N LEU A 127 -14.89 3.59 0.02
CA LEU A 127 -15.94 4.13 -0.85
C LEU A 127 -17.34 3.58 -0.48
N PRO A 128 -18.42 4.33 -0.78
CA PRO A 128 -19.77 3.81 -0.66
C PRO A 128 -19.93 2.48 -1.42
N PRO A 129 -20.70 1.51 -0.89
CA PRO A 129 -20.81 0.17 -1.48
C PRO A 129 -21.13 0.10 -2.97
N GLY A 130 -21.90 1.06 -3.47
CA GLY A 130 -22.25 1.15 -4.90
C GLY A 130 -21.08 1.57 -5.80
N GLN A 131 -20.14 2.35 -5.28
CA GLN A 131 -18.94 2.77 -6.03
C GLN A 131 -17.84 1.73 -5.90
N ALA A 132 -17.68 1.11 -4.74
CA ALA A 132 -16.76 0.00 -4.53
C ALA A 132 -17.08 -1.16 -5.48
N LYS A 133 -18.37 -1.49 -5.65
CA LYS A 133 -18.83 -2.56 -6.53
C LYS A 133 -18.56 -2.29 -8.02
N LYS A 134 -18.51 -1.04 -8.46
CA LYS A 134 -18.13 -0.68 -9.85
C LYS A 134 -16.63 -0.91 -10.12
N LEU A 135 -15.82 -0.98 -9.10
CA LEU A 135 -14.37 -1.11 -9.20
C LEU A 135 -13.91 -2.57 -9.08
N ASP A 136 -14.72 -3.39 -8.42
CA ASP A 136 -14.39 -4.82 -8.19
C ASP A 136 -14.88 -5.76 -9.30
N GLY A 137 -15.71 -5.27 -10.22
CA GLY A 137 -16.30 -6.09 -11.27
C GLY A 137 -16.66 -5.31 -12.51
N GLY A 138 -15.73 -5.16 -13.44
CA GLY A 138 -16.07 -4.94 -14.84
C GLY A 138 -16.79 -6.13 -15.44
N HIS A 139 -18.03 -6.41 -14.98
CA HIS A 139 -18.93 -7.25 -15.76
C HIS A 139 -19.61 -6.35 -16.78
N PRO A 140 -19.41 -6.58 -18.09
CA PRO A 140 -20.25 -5.95 -19.10
C PRO A 140 -21.68 -6.44 -18.87
N GLY A 141 -22.50 -5.54 -18.34
CA GLY A 141 -23.92 -5.81 -18.12
C GLY A 141 -24.57 -6.27 -19.41
N ASN A 142 -25.04 -7.50 -19.41
CA ASN A 142 -25.90 -8.07 -20.42
C ASN A 142 -27.16 -7.23 -20.56
N ARG A 143 -27.18 -6.33 -21.57
CA ARG A 143 -28.37 -5.58 -21.99
C ARG A 143 -29.25 -6.50 -22.82
N ASN A 144 -29.92 -7.47 -22.22
CA ASN A 144 -31.07 -8.11 -22.79
C ASN A 144 -32.34 -7.32 -22.37
N GLY A 145 -32.53 -6.19 -22.97
CA GLY A 145 -33.78 -5.48 -22.95
C GLY A 145 -34.83 -6.21 -23.82
N LYS A 146 -35.58 -7.13 -23.18
CA LYS A 146 -36.75 -7.74 -23.79
C LYS A 146 -37.84 -6.69 -23.91
N GLY A 147 -37.95 -6.07 -25.08
CA GLY A 147 -39.08 -5.24 -25.44
C GLY A 147 -40.34 -6.08 -25.43
N ARG A 148 -41.27 -5.76 -24.52
CA ARG A 148 -42.60 -6.33 -24.47
C ARG A 148 -43.52 -5.40 -25.24
N GLY A 149 -43.77 -5.73 -26.52
CA GLY A 149 -44.84 -5.12 -27.30
C GLY A 149 -46.18 -5.42 -26.63
N LYS A 150 -47.02 -4.41 -26.52
CA LYS A 150 -48.44 -4.52 -26.28
C LYS A 150 -49.13 -4.19 -27.58
N ASN A 151 -49.87 -5.16 -28.09
CA ASN A 151 -51.02 -4.94 -28.92
C ASN A 151 -52.20 -4.51 -28.07
#